data_55d589bfcdbd8cc623657c049e8a32ef
#
_entry.id   55d589bfcdbd8cc623657c049e8a32ef
#
_cell.length_a   1.000
_cell.length_b   1.000
_cell.length_c   1.000
_cell.angle_alpha   90.00
_cell.angle_beta   90.00
_cell.angle_gamma   90.00
#
_symmetry.space_group_name_H-M   'P 1'
#
loop_
_entity.id
_entity.type
_entity.pdbx_description
1 polymer ?
#
loop_
_entity_poly.entity_id
_entity_poly.type
_entity_poly.pdbx_seq_one_letter_code
_entity_poly.pdbx_strand_id
1 'polypeptide(L)'
;MGQEALGMIETRGLVGAIEAADSMVKAANVVLIGYEKIGAGLVTVMVRGDVGAVKAATDAGAASAKRVGEVISVHVIPRPHTDVEKILPKIG
;
A
#
# COMPACT_ATOMS: atom_id res chain seq x y z
N MET A 1 -12.73 -0.13 12.13
CA MET A 1 -12.41 0.71 12.84
C MET A 1 -11.24 1.54 12.62
N GLY A 2 -11.35 2.76 12.86
CA GLY A 2 -10.39 3.76 12.54
C GLY A 2 -9.03 3.65 13.21
N GLN A 3 -8.74 2.52 13.82
CA GLN A 3 -7.46 2.33 14.49
C GLN A 3 -6.48 1.50 13.69
N GLU A 4 -6.90 1.01 12.53
CA GLU A 4 -6.01 0.21 11.71
C GLU A 4 -4.92 1.05 11.08
N ALA A 5 -3.72 0.47 10.99
CA ALA A 5 -2.62 1.10 10.29
C ALA A 5 -2.90 1.16 8.79
N LEU A 6 -2.25 2.11 8.14
CA LEU A 6 -2.34 2.29 6.69
C LEU A 6 -0.94 2.12 6.10
N GLY A 7 -0.80 1.24 5.13
CA GLY A 7 0.45 1.03 4.42
C GLY A 7 0.32 1.46 2.97
N MET A 8 1.36 2.08 2.43
CA MET A 8 1.33 2.63 1.07
C MET A 8 2.64 2.36 0.37
N ILE A 9 2.56 1.96 -0.90
CA ILE A 9 3.74 1.81 -1.76
C ILE A 9 3.46 2.55 -3.06
N GLU A 10 4.34 3.49 -3.40
CA GLU A 10 4.25 4.20 -4.66
C GLU A 10 5.30 3.69 -5.61
N THR A 11 4.89 3.38 -6.84
CA THR A 11 5.77 2.87 -7.88
C THR A 11 5.63 3.71 -9.13
N ARG A 12 6.62 3.61 -10.01
CA ARG A 12 6.51 4.15 -11.35
C ARG A 12 5.97 3.04 -12.23
N GLY A 13 4.74 3.22 -12.71
CA GLY A 13 4.08 2.25 -13.56
C GLY A 13 3.22 1.25 -12.81
N LEU A 14 2.26 0.68 -13.53
CA LEU A 14 1.26 -0.21 -12.96
C LEU A 14 1.81 -1.58 -12.61
N VAL A 15 2.80 -2.07 -13.37
CA VAL A 15 3.34 -3.41 -13.15
C VAL A 15 3.94 -3.53 -11.75
N GLY A 16 4.77 -2.56 -11.37
CA GLY A 16 5.33 -2.56 -10.02
C GLY A 16 4.27 -2.46 -8.94
N ALA A 17 3.24 -1.65 -9.19
CA ALA A 17 2.15 -1.48 -8.24
C ALA A 17 1.38 -2.79 -8.02
N ILE A 18 1.07 -3.50 -9.09
CA ILE A 18 0.35 -4.78 -9.00
C ILE A 18 1.20 -5.83 -8.27
N GLU A 19 2.50 -5.87 -8.59
CA GLU A 19 3.41 -6.79 -7.90
C GLU A 19 3.48 -6.47 -6.41
N ALA A 20 3.57 -5.18 -6.05
CA ALA A 20 3.57 -4.77 -4.65
C ALA A 20 2.28 -5.20 -3.96
N ALA A 21 1.13 -4.97 -4.59
CA ALA A 21 -0.16 -5.31 -4.01
C ALA A 21 -0.27 -6.81 -3.76
N ASP A 22 0.09 -7.62 -4.75
CA ASP A 22 0.04 -9.08 -4.63
C ASP A 22 0.93 -9.57 -3.49
N SER A 23 2.16 -9.08 -3.45
CA SER A 23 3.13 -9.50 -2.43
C SER A 23 2.67 -9.08 -1.03
N MET A 24 2.08 -7.90 -0.89
CA MET A 24 1.60 -7.42 0.40
C MET A 24 0.52 -8.32 0.98
N VAL A 25 -0.49 -8.66 0.19
CA VAL A 25 -1.61 -9.46 0.69
C VAL A 25 -1.22 -10.92 0.91
N LYS A 26 -0.16 -11.39 0.24
CA LYS A 26 0.35 -12.75 0.47
C LYS A 26 1.24 -12.82 1.71
N ALA A 27 1.93 -11.73 2.06
CA ALA A 27 2.93 -11.73 3.11
C ALA A 27 2.35 -11.60 4.51
N ALA A 28 1.21 -10.95 4.66
CA ALA A 28 0.65 -10.67 5.98
C ALA A 28 -0.85 -10.52 5.91
N ASN A 29 -1.50 -10.54 7.06
CA ASN A 29 -2.94 -10.41 7.15
C ASN A 29 -3.34 -8.94 7.04
N VAL A 30 -3.38 -8.44 5.81
CA VAL A 30 -3.78 -7.08 5.51
C VAL A 30 -4.87 -7.09 4.44
N VAL A 31 -5.63 -6.00 4.37
CA VAL A 31 -6.70 -5.84 3.38
C VAL A 31 -6.23 -4.80 2.37
N LEU A 32 -6.29 -5.17 1.09
CA LEU A 32 -5.98 -4.22 0.01
C LEU A 32 -7.18 -3.29 -0.15
N ILE A 33 -6.95 -1.99 0.01
CA ILE A 33 -8.05 -1.03 -0.09
C ILE A 33 -8.10 -0.33 -1.43
N GLY A 34 -7.08 -0.46 -2.26
CA GLY A 34 -7.15 0.06 -3.60
C GLY A 34 -5.85 0.71 -4.04
N TYR A 35 -5.93 1.39 -5.17
CA TYR A 35 -4.80 2.12 -5.71
C TYR A 35 -5.26 3.45 -6.28
N GLU A 36 -4.31 4.37 -6.43
CA GLU A 36 -4.53 5.65 -7.07
C GLU A 36 -3.47 5.89 -8.12
N LYS A 37 -3.89 6.30 -9.31
CA LYS A 37 -2.99 6.75 -10.35
C LYS A 37 -2.91 8.26 -10.25
N ILE A 38 -1.70 8.76 -9.99
CA ILE A 38 -1.55 10.18 -9.65
C ILE A 38 -1.15 11.01 -10.87
N GLY A 39 -0.77 10.36 -11.95
CA GLY A 39 -0.25 11.04 -13.13
C GLY A 39 1.24 10.81 -13.23
N ALA A 40 1.82 11.14 -14.38
CA ALA A 40 3.26 10.98 -14.67
C ALA A 40 3.73 9.52 -14.48
N GLY A 41 2.81 8.56 -14.62
CA GLY A 41 3.14 7.15 -14.48
C GLY A 41 3.21 6.65 -13.05
N LEU A 42 2.91 7.49 -12.06
CA LEU A 42 2.98 7.10 -10.65
C LEU A 42 1.69 6.43 -10.19
N VAL A 43 1.83 5.35 -9.45
CA VAL A 43 0.71 4.57 -8.91
C VAL A 43 1.00 4.26 -7.46
N THR A 44 0.03 4.50 -6.59
CA THR A 44 0.13 4.16 -5.17
C THR A 44 -0.87 3.07 -4.83
N VAL A 45 -0.41 2.00 -4.20
CA VAL A 45 -1.28 0.94 -3.67
C VAL A 45 -1.31 1.03 -2.16
N MET A 46 -2.45 0.66 -1.57
CA MET A 46 -2.69 0.87 -0.14
C MET A 46 -3.29 -0.36 0.50
N VAL A 47 -2.85 -0.65 1.73
CA VAL A 47 -3.37 -1.75 2.54
C VAL A 47 -3.69 -1.27 3.95
N ARG A 48 -4.57 -2.01 4.63
CA ARG A 48 -4.94 -1.75 6.02
C ARG A 48 -4.77 -3.02 6.84
N GLY A 49 -4.54 -2.86 8.13
CA GLY A 49 -4.46 -3.97 9.07
C GLY A 49 -3.74 -3.54 10.35
N ASP A 50 -3.41 -4.51 11.19
CA ASP A 50 -2.59 -4.24 12.37
C ASP A 50 -1.24 -3.69 11.95
N VAL A 51 -0.65 -2.83 12.79
CA VAL A 51 0.59 -2.14 12.42
C VAL A 51 1.73 -3.11 12.10
N GLY A 52 1.85 -4.19 12.86
CA GLY A 52 2.90 -5.19 12.59
C GLY A 52 2.70 -5.88 11.25
N ALA A 53 1.44 -6.22 10.94
CA ALA A 53 1.12 -6.84 9.66
C ALA A 53 1.36 -5.88 8.50
N VAL A 54 0.98 -4.62 8.67
CA VAL A 54 1.17 -3.62 7.62
C VAL A 54 2.66 -3.37 7.35
N LYS A 55 3.48 -3.33 8.42
CA LYS A 55 4.94 -3.18 8.25
C LYS A 55 5.53 -4.35 7.49
N ALA A 56 5.15 -5.58 7.87
CA ALA A 56 5.64 -6.77 7.18
C ALA A 56 5.19 -6.78 5.72
N ALA A 57 3.94 -6.41 5.48
CA ALA A 57 3.40 -6.36 4.12
C ALA A 57 4.14 -5.35 3.25
N THR A 58 4.37 -4.12 3.76
CA THR A 58 5.05 -3.10 2.96
C THR A 58 6.51 -3.46 2.70
N ASP A 59 7.19 -4.08 3.65
CA ASP A 59 8.56 -4.56 3.42
C ASP A 59 8.60 -5.58 2.29
N ALA A 60 7.71 -6.57 2.33
CA ALA A 60 7.66 -7.61 1.31
C ALA A 60 7.25 -7.03 -0.05
N GLY A 61 6.25 -6.14 -0.05
CA GLY A 61 5.75 -5.53 -1.28
C GLY A 61 6.81 -4.68 -1.96
N ALA A 62 7.55 -3.89 -1.19
CA ALA A 62 8.62 -3.06 -1.74
C ALA A 62 9.73 -3.91 -2.34
N ALA A 63 10.13 -4.98 -1.65
CA ALA A 63 11.18 -5.87 -2.15
C ALA A 63 10.77 -6.52 -3.46
N SER A 64 9.52 -7.00 -3.55
CA SER A 64 9.01 -7.62 -4.77
C SER A 64 8.91 -6.63 -5.92
N ALA A 65 8.37 -5.44 -5.64
CA ALA A 65 8.19 -4.44 -6.68
C ALA A 65 9.52 -3.98 -7.27
N LYS A 66 10.57 -3.89 -6.45
CA LYS A 66 11.90 -3.48 -6.92
C LYS A 66 12.48 -4.43 -7.94
N ARG A 67 12.05 -5.68 -7.96
CA ARG A 67 12.55 -6.66 -8.92
C ARG A 67 11.95 -6.48 -10.31
N VAL A 68 10.80 -5.81 -10.42
CA VAL A 68 10.09 -5.67 -11.69
C VAL A 68 9.88 -4.22 -12.10
N GLY A 69 10.23 -3.26 -11.24
CA GLY A 69 10.01 -1.86 -11.55
C GLY A 69 10.70 -0.95 -10.55
N GLU A 70 10.30 0.30 -10.55
CA GLU A 70 10.90 1.32 -9.69
C GLU A 70 9.96 1.66 -8.54
N VAL A 71 10.45 1.52 -7.29
CA VAL A 71 9.71 1.93 -6.10
C VAL A 71 10.12 3.35 -5.76
N ILE A 72 9.14 4.24 -5.70
CA ILE A 72 9.36 5.67 -5.44
C ILE A 72 9.36 5.95 -3.94
N SER A 73 8.35 5.41 -3.23
CA SER A 73 8.26 5.62 -1.79
C SER A 73 7.44 4.52 -1.13
N VAL A 74 7.72 4.32 0.16
CA VAL A 74 7.02 3.36 1.01
C VAL A 74 6.74 4.06 2.33
N HIS A 75 5.52 3.96 2.82
CA HIS A 75 5.19 4.63 4.08
C HIS A 75 4.12 3.85 4.85
N VAL A 76 4.24 3.89 6.18
CA VAL A 76 3.26 3.30 7.07
C VAL A 76 2.81 4.38 8.04
N ILE A 77 1.50 4.55 8.17
CA ILE A 77 0.91 5.41 9.19
C ILE A 77 0.29 4.49 10.22
N PRO A 78 0.88 4.38 11.43
CA PRO A 78 0.40 3.40 12.42
C PRO A 78 -1.02 3.66 12.90
N ARG A 79 -1.39 4.91 13.07
CA ARG A 79 -2.73 5.28 13.56
C ARG A 79 -3.23 6.51 12.82
N PRO A 80 -3.77 6.33 11.61
CA PRO A 80 -4.29 7.47 10.85
C PRO A 80 -5.43 8.15 11.61
N HIS A 81 -5.44 9.47 11.56
CA HIS A 81 -6.55 10.23 12.13
C HIS A 81 -7.84 9.84 11.41
N THR A 82 -8.96 9.84 12.13
CA THR A 82 -10.24 9.43 11.53
C THR A 82 -10.62 10.25 10.30
N ASP A 83 -10.23 11.52 10.26
CA ASP A 83 -10.53 12.37 9.11
C ASP A 83 -9.83 11.92 7.83
N VAL A 84 -8.71 11.20 7.95
CA VAL A 84 -7.98 10.69 6.79
C VAL A 84 -8.81 9.69 6.02
N GLU A 85 -9.71 8.99 6.69
CA GLU A 85 -10.60 8.03 6.04
C GLU A 85 -11.41 8.65 4.90
N LYS A 86 -11.66 9.95 5.00
CA LYS A 86 -12.47 10.65 4.00
C LYS A 86 -11.82 10.74 2.64
N ILE A 87 -10.50 10.67 2.57
CA ILE A 87 -9.77 10.84 1.31
C ILE A 87 -9.13 9.55 0.81
N LEU A 88 -9.32 8.44 1.49
CA LEU A 88 -8.78 7.16 1.04
C LEU A 88 -9.70 6.52 0.00
N PRO A 89 -9.13 5.68 -0.89
CA PRO A 89 -9.95 4.92 -1.82
C PRO A 89 -10.93 4.04 -1.05
N LYS A 90 -12.11 3.85 -1.61
CA LYS A 90 -13.12 3.00 -1.00
C LYS A 90 -13.18 1.69 -1.75
N ILE A 91 -13.28 0.61 -0.96
CA ILE A 91 -13.47 -0.71 -1.53
C ILE A 91 -14.89 -0.77 -2.02
N GLY A 92 -15.01 -1.10 -3.25
CA GLY A 92 -16.28 -1.19 -3.81
C GLY A 92 -17.25 -1.66 -4.26
#